data_239d069c5225bca6fb22f6a534d02255
#
_entry.id   239d069c5225bca6fb22f6a534d02255
#
_cell.length_a   1.000
_cell.length_b   1.000
_cell.length_c   1.000
_cell.angle_alpha   90.00
_cell.angle_beta   90.00
_cell.angle_gamma   90.00
#
_symmetry.space_group_name_H-M   'P 1'
#
loop_
_entity.id
_entity.type
_entity.pdbx_description
1 polymer ?
#
loop_
_entity_poly.entity_id
_entity_poly.type
_entity_poly.pdbx_seq_one_letter_code
_entity_poly.pdbx_strand_id
1 'polypeptide(L)'
;MDAREQIAALREQLRYHNEKYYNDDAPEISDYEYDMMQRELRALEKEHPELADADSPTQRVGGTASGRFAKVTHAYPLESLQDVFSFDELGEFYTRVENTVGSAEYVVEYKIDGLSVALEYVDGEFVRGATRGDGQVGEDVTKNLKTIKDIPKKLENAPPHLIVRGEVYMKKSVFDALNAELELHEKPLLANPRNAAAGSLRQKDSRITRERKLSIFCFNIQNSDELPMESHVQ
;
A
#
# COMPACT_ATOMS: atom_id res chain seq x y z
N MET A 1 31.70 13.56 -4.00
CA MET A 1 30.40 14.07 -4.48
C MET A 1 30.00 15.17 -3.51
N ASP A 2 29.59 16.32 -3.99
CA ASP A 2 29.02 17.31 -3.11
C ASP A 2 27.56 16.93 -2.73
N ALA A 3 26.97 17.60 -1.73
CA ALA A 3 25.61 17.25 -1.26
C ALA A 3 24.55 17.37 -2.37
N ARG A 4 24.72 18.34 -3.30
CA ARG A 4 23.79 18.51 -4.43
C ARG A 4 23.85 17.33 -5.39
N GLU A 5 25.05 16.86 -5.70
CA GLU A 5 25.27 15.69 -6.57
C GLU A 5 24.72 14.41 -5.92
N GLN A 6 24.92 14.24 -4.60
CA GLN A 6 24.38 13.11 -3.84
C GLN A 6 22.85 13.08 -3.83
N ILE A 7 22.23 14.21 -3.51
CA ILE A 7 20.76 14.34 -3.51
C ILE A 7 20.20 14.06 -4.90
N ALA A 8 20.81 14.60 -5.95
CA ALA A 8 20.36 14.38 -7.34
C ALA A 8 20.43 12.90 -7.74
N ALA A 9 21.55 12.24 -7.40
CA ALA A 9 21.75 10.82 -7.70
C ALA A 9 20.75 9.93 -6.94
N LEU A 10 20.52 10.17 -5.64
CA LEU A 10 19.56 9.43 -4.84
C LEU A 10 18.13 9.63 -5.34
N ARG A 11 17.75 10.85 -5.75
CA ARG A 11 16.43 11.12 -6.33
C ARG A 11 16.21 10.34 -7.63
N GLU A 12 17.23 10.28 -8.51
CA GLU A 12 17.15 9.53 -9.75
C GLU A 12 17.02 8.02 -9.49
N GLN A 13 17.86 7.46 -8.62
CA GLN A 13 17.79 6.05 -8.23
C GLN A 13 16.45 5.69 -7.61
N LEU A 14 15.95 6.49 -6.67
CA LEU A 14 14.65 6.26 -6.05
C LEU A 14 13.49 6.36 -7.04
N ARG A 15 13.52 7.30 -8.01
CA ARG A 15 12.51 7.35 -9.08
C ARG A 15 12.55 6.10 -9.95
N TYR A 16 13.74 5.62 -10.30
CA TYR A 16 13.92 4.38 -11.05
C TYR A 16 13.35 3.17 -10.32
N HIS A 17 13.74 3.00 -9.03
CA HIS A 17 13.25 1.87 -8.23
C HIS A 17 11.76 1.97 -7.90
N ASN A 18 11.21 3.18 -7.77
CA ASN A 18 9.77 3.40 -7.67
C ASN A 18 9.02 2.87 -8.90
N GLU A 19 9.52 3.17 -10.10
CA GLU A 19 8.91 2.68 -11.35
C GLU A 19 8.95 1.16 -11.39
N LYS A 20 10.11 0.56 -11.10
CA LYS A 20 10.28 -0.89 -11.06
C LYS A 20 9.37 -1.59 -10.05
N TYR A 21 9.23 -0.99 -8.87
CA TYR A 21 8.51 -1.57 -7.76
C TYR A 21 6.99 -1.43 -7.89
N TYR A 22 6.51 -0.21 -8.17
CA TYR A 22 5.08 0.10 -8.17
C TYR A 22 4.39 -0.07 -9.52
N ASN A 23 5.08 0.14 -10.63
CA ASN A 23 4.48 0.11 -11.96
C ASN A 23 4.82 -1.17 -12.73
N ASP A 24 6.07 -1.64 -12.66
CA ASP A 24 6.53 -2.83 -13.36
C ASP A 24 6.29 -4.14 -12.57
N ASP A 25 6.04 -4.08 -11.25
CA ASP A 25 5.99 -5.23 -10.33
C ASP A 25 7.28 -6.10 -10.37
N ALA A 26 8.42 -5.48 -10.71
CA ALA A 26 9.71 -6.14 -10.93
C ALA A 26 10.82 -5.41 -10.16
N PRO A 27 10.84 -5.46 -8.81
CA PRO A 27 11.88 -4.84 -8.02
C PRO A 27 13.25 -5.45 -8.29
N GLU A 28 14.27 -4.62 -8.36
CA GLU A 28 15.67 -5.01 -8.57
C GLU A 28 16.50 -4.92 -7.29
N ILE A 29 15.96 -4.28 -6.24
CA ILE A 29 16.56 -4.18 -4.91
C ILE A 29 15.56 -4.67 -3.86
N SER A 30 16.04 -4.99 -2.66
CA SER A 30 15.19 -5.35 -1.52
C SER A 30 14.45 -4.11 -0.98
N ASP A 31 13.34 -4.35 -0.28
CA ASP A 31 12.59 -3.29 0.42
C ASP A 31 13.51 -2.55 1.42
N TYR A 32 14.37 -3.28 2.12
CA TYR A 32 15.34 -2.69 3.05
C TYR A 32 16.32 -1.74 2.36
N GLU A 33 16.89 -2.12 1.22
CA GLU A 33 17.79 -1.26 0.45
C GLU A 33 17.07 0.01 -0.03
N TYR A 34 15.83 -0.15 -0.51
CA TYR A 34 15.00 0.97 -0.92
C TYR A 34 14.71 1.94 0.25
N ASP A 35 14.33 1.42 1.42
CA ASP A 35 14.03 2.21 2.61
C ASP A 35 15.27 2.95 3.12
N MET A 36 16.44 2.31 3.07
CA MET A 36 17.72 2.94 3.44
C MET A 36 18.06 4.10 2.51
N MET A 37 17.84 3.97 1.19
CA MET A 37 18.04 5.06 0.22
C MET A 37 17.07 6.22 0.49
N GLN A 38 15.82 5.93 0.79
CA GLN A 38 14.83 6.93 1.19
C GLN A 38 15.23 7.68 2.45
N ARG A 39 15.75 6.95 3.46
CA ARG A 39 16.22 7.52 4.72
C ARG A 39 17.42 8.44 4.50
N GLU A 40 18.40 8.01 3.71
CA GLU A 40 19.57 8.82 3.34
C GLU A 40 19.16 10.11 2.64
N LEU A 41 18.26 10.02 1.66
CA LEU A 41 17.77 11.22 0.96
C LEU A 41 17.04 12.18 1.91
N ARG A 42 16.17 11.67 2.80
CA ARG A 42 15.48 12.50 3.80
C ARG A 42 16.47 13.22 4.74
N ALA A 43 17.52 12.53 5.17
CA ALA A 43 18.55 13.13 6.03
C ALA A 43 19.28 14.26 5.31
N LEU A 44 19.72 14.03 4.07
CA LEU A 44 20.40 15.05 3.26
C LEU A 44 19.49 16.24 2.93
N GLU A 45 18.21 16.02 2.60
CA GLU A 45 17.26 17.11 2.36
C GLU A 45 16.97 17.93 3.62
N LYS A 46 17.01 17.31 4.81
CA LYS A 46 16.88 17.99 6.10
C LYS A 46 18.12 18.83 6.43
N GLU A 47 19.33 18.35 6.12
CA GLU A 47 20.59 19.08 6.31
C GLU A 47 20.75 20.21 5.28
N HIS A 48 20.16 20.07 4.10
CA HIS A 48 20.28 21.00 2.97
C HIS A 48 18.91 21.50 2.50
N PRO A 49 18.16 22.26 3.34
CA PRO A 49 16.81 22.72 3.00
C PRO A 49 16.79 23.65 1.76
N GLU A 50 17.92 24.28 1.42
CA GLU A 50 18.08 25.10 0.21
C GLU A 50 18.03 24.25 -1.09
N LEU A 51 18.19 22.92 -0.98
CA LEU A 51 18.08 21.95 -2.07
C LEU A 51 16.74 21.21 -2.09
N ALA A 52 15.79 21.65 -1.23
CA ALA A 52 14.47 21.05 -1.16
C ALA A 52 13.76 21.10 -2.53
N ASP A 53 13.04 20.03 -2.86
CA ASP A 53 12.27 19.88 -4.08
C ASP A 53 10.91 19.28 -3.75
N ALA A 54 9.84 19.98 -4.10
CA ALA A 54 8.47 19.52 -3.88
C ALA A 54 8.17 18.20 -4.65
N ASP A 55 8.95 17.90 -5.70
CA ASP A 55 8.84 16.70 -6.52
C ASP A 55 9.80 15.59 -6.06
N SER A 56 10.43 15.74 -4.88
CA SER A 56 11.30 14.70 -4.32
C SER A 56 10.52 13.39 -4.08
N PRO A 57 11.13 12.22 -4.35
CA PRO A 57 10.56 10.92 -3.98
C PRO A 57 10.24 10.78 -2.49
N THR A 58 10.87 11.58 -1.62
CA THR A 58 10.58 11.59 -0.18
C THR A 58 9.28 12.32 0.17
N GLN A 59 8.77 13.16 -0.73
CA GLN A 59 7.54 13.95 -0.55
C GLN A 59 6.32 13.33 -1.24
N ARG A 60 6.53 12.32 -2.09
CA ARG A 60 5.46 11.67 -2.84
C ARG A 60 5.34 10.20 -2.45
N VAL A 61 4.10 9.73 -2.37
CA VAL A 61 3.82 8.29 -2.28
C VAL A 61 4.18 7.66 -3.62
N GLY A 62 5.01 6.61 -3.60
CA GLY A 62 5.32 5.85 -4.81
C GLY A 62 4.09 5.18 -5.40
N GLY A 63 4.05 5.10 -6.72
CA GLY A 63 3.00 4.48 -7.51
C GLY A 63 2.10 5.50 -8.21
N THR A 64 1.92 5.31 -9.50
CA THR A 64 0.96 6.05 -10.32
C THR A 64 -0.07 5.08 -10.87
N ALA A 65 -1.32 5.54 -11.06
CA ALA A 65 -2.33 4.74 -11.73
C ALA A 65 -1.87 4.44 -13.17
N SER A 66 -1.67 3.16 -13.49
CA SER A 66 -0.98 2.70 -14.72
C SER A 66 -1.76 2.94 -16.01
N GLY A 67 -2.98 3.46 -15.97
CA GLY A 67 -3.84 3.64 -17.12
C GLY A 67 -4.40 2.33 -17.72
N ARG A 68 -4.11 1.19 -17.11
CA ARG A 68 -4.67 -0.13 -17.51
C ARG A 68 -6.11 -0.31 -17.07
N PHE A 69 -6.53 0.41 -16.03
CA PHE A 69 -7.85 0.41 -15.42
C PHE A 69 -8.41 1.82 -15.35
N ALA A 70 -9.71 1.95 -15.16
CA ALA A 70 -10.33 3.25 -14.90
C ALA A 70 -9.76 3.86 -13.62
N LYS A 71 -9.53 5.17 -13.64
CA LYS A 71 -9.06 5.91 -12.47
C LYS A 71 -10.20 6.14 -11.49
N VAL A 72 -9.91 6.03 -10.20
CA VAL A 72 -10.81 6.32 -9.09
C VAL A 72 -10.16 7.35 -8.19
N THR A 73 -10.77 8.52 -8.05
CA THR A 73 -10.39 9.49 -7.03
C THR A 73 -10.98 9.02 -5.69
N HIS A 74 -10.13 8.91 -4.66
CA HIS A 74 -10.55 8.52 -3.33
C HIS A 74 -11.29 9.67 -2.65
N ALA A 75 -12.42 9.37 -2.01
CA ALA A 75 -13.15 10.35 -1.18
C ALA A 75 -12.32 10.75 0.06
N TYR A 76 -11.57 9.78 0.59
CA TYR A 76 -10.64 9.94 1.71
C TYR A 76 -9.23 9.54 1.25
N PRO A 77 -8.21 10.39 1.43
CA PRO A 77 -6.84 10.05 1.03
C PRO A 77 -6.34 8.78 1.71
N LEU A 78 -5.69 7.90 0.94
CA LEU A 78 -5.07 6.68 1.46
C LEU A 78 -3.60 6.95 1.79
N GLU A 79 -3.35 7.59 2.92
CA GLU A 79 -2.02 8.00 3.35
C GLU A 79 -1.10 6.80 3.61
N SER A 80 0.22 7.02 3.46
CA SER A 80 1.23 6.05 3.83
C SER A 80 1.48 6.11 5.34
N LEU A 81 1.77 4.95 5.93
CA LEU A 81 2.26 4.88 7.30
C LEU A 81 3.72 5.35 7.36
N GLN A 82 4.10 6.00 8.45
CA GLN A 82 5.48 6.34 8.74
C GLN A 82 6.22 5.11 9.27
N ASP A 83 7.42 4.85 8.76
CA ASP A 83 8.25 3.77 9.25
C ASP A 83 9.09 4.22 10.44
N VAL A 84 9.31 3.31 11.40
CA VAL A 84 10.25 3.47 12.52
C VAL A 84 11.20 2.26 12.54
N PHE A 85 12.48 2.50 12.75
CA PHE A 85 13.54 1.49 12.68
C PHE A 85 14.25 1.27 14.02
N SER A 86 13.87 2.02 15.06
CA SER A 86 14.45 1.90 16.39
C SER A 86 13.44 2.22 17.50
N PHE A 87 13.76 1.79 18.73
CA PHE A 87 12.95 2.15 19.90
C PHE A 87 13.01 3.65 20.21
N ASP A 88 14.10 4.33 19.86
CA ASP A 88 14.21 5.78 20.03
C ASP A 88 13.24 6.51 19.09
N GLU A 89 13.19 6.13 17.82
CA GLU A 89 12.22 6.66 16.84
C GLU A 89 10.78 6.35 17.25
N LEU A 90 10.52 5.18 17.85
CA LEU A 90 9.21 4.86 18.42
C LEU A 90 8.87 5.77 19.60
N GLY A 91 9.84 6.07 20.48
CA GLY A 91 9.70 7.04 21.57
C GLY A 91 9.37 8.45 21.07
N GLU A 92 10.03 8.87 19.99
CA GLU A 92 9.70 10.15 19.32
C GLU A 92 8.27 10.17 18.75
N PHE A 93 7.81 9.04 18.19
CA PHE A 93 6.43 8.90 17.72
C PHE A 93 5.44 9.09 18.86
N TYR A 94 5.64 8.41 20.00
CA TYR A 94 4.77 8.59 21.17
C TYR A 94 4.77 10.03 21.67
N THR A 95 5.93 10.66 21.75
CA THR A 95 6.05 12.06 22.16
C THR A 95 5.29 13.01 21.23
N ARG A 96 5.35 12.77 19.90
CA ARG A 96 4.56 13.57 18.93
C ARG A 96 3.05 13.39 19.12
N VAL A 97 2.58 12.15 19.35
CA VAL A 97 1.17 11.87 19.58
C VAL A 97 0.71 12.57 20.86
N GLU A 98 1.42 12.41 21.97
CA GLU A 98 1.09 13.04 23.26
C GLU A 98 1.06 14.56 23.18
N ASN A 99 2.00 15.18 22.45
CA ASN A 99 2.04 16.61 22.23
C ASN A 99 0.87 17.12 21.37
N THR A 100 0.28 16.24 20.54
CA THR A 100 -0.80 16.62 19.61
C THR A 100 -2.18 16.42 20.22
N VAL A 101 -2.40 15.27 20.86
CA VAL A 101 -3.73 14.84 21.34
C VAL A 101 -3.79 14.61 22.85
N GLY A 102 -2.68 14.74 23.58
CA GLY A 102 -2.58 14.39 24.98
C GLY A 102 -2.39 12.89 25.19
N SER A 103 -2.90 12.36 26.31
CA SER A 103 -2.83 10.91 26.57
C SER A 103 -3.62 10.12 25.55
N ALA A 104 -3.00 9.07 24.99
CA ALA A 104 -3.61 8.19 24.00
C ALA A 104 -3.43 6.72 24.40
N GLU A 105 -4.41 5.89 24.06
CA GLU A 105 -4.28 4.43 24.06
C GLU A 105 -3.80 3.98 22.68
N TYR A 106 -3.04 2.89 22.65
CA TYR A 106 -2.44 2.38 21.42
C TYR A 106 -2.89 0.96 21.13
N VAL A 107 -3.18 0.70 19.85
CA VAL A 107 -3.41 -0.65 19.32
C VAL A 107 -2.20 -1.06 18.50
N VAL A 108 -1.72 -2.29 18.68
CA VAL A 108 -0.61 -2.86 17.92
C VAL A 108 -1.16 -3.90 16.97
N GLU A 109 -0.91 -3.75 15.69
CA GLU A 109 -1.40 -4.62 14.64
C GLU A 109 -0.28 -5.09 13.71
N TYR A 110 -0.51 -6.20 13.00
CA TYR A 110 0.41 -6.65 11.96
C TYR A 110 0.35 -5.70 10.76
N LYS A 111 1.52 -5.20 10.34
CA LYS A 111 1.67 -4.52 9.05
C LYS A 111 1.83 -5.59 7.96
N ILE A 112 0.70 -5.97 7.36
CA ILE A 112 0.68 -6.97 6.28
C ILE A 112 1.34 -6.38 5.03
N ASP A 113 2.13 -7.19 4.37
CA ASP A 113 2.83 -6.83 3.14
C ASP A 113 2.07 -7.31 1.90
N GLY A 114 1.57 -6.36 1.10
CA GLY A 114 0.72 -6.63 -0.04
C GLY A 114 0.45 -5.39 -0.88
N LEU A 115 -0.79 -5.26 -1.36
CA LEU A 115 -1.28 -4.11 -2.12
C LEU A 115 -2.46 -3.45 -1.41
N SER A 116 -2.30 -2.19 -1.03
CA SER A 116 -3.35 -1.44 -0.31
C SER A 116 -4.53 -1.11 -1.24
N VAL A 117 -5.73 -1.36 -0.74
CA VAL A 117 -7.00 -1.10 -1.45
C VAL A 117 -8.01 -0.44 -0.53
N ALA A 118 -8.93 0.33 -1.14
CA ALA A 118 -10.16 0.78 -0.51
C ALA A 118 -11.32 -0.05 -1.04
N LEU A 119 -12.19 -0.52 -0.14
CA LEU A 119 -13.44 -1.23 -0.44
C LEU A 119 -14.59 -0.33 -0.06
N GLU A 120 -15.47 -0.02 -0.99
CA GLU A 120 -16.66 0.81 -0.78
C GLU A 120 -17.93 -0.05 -0.80
N TYR A 121 -18.70 0.10 0.27
CA TYR A 121 -20.02 -0.52 0.44
C TYR A 121 -21.07 0.57 0.54
N VAL A 122 -22.19 0.36 -0.16
CA VAL A 122 -23.39 1.20 -0.07
C VAL A 122 -24.56 0.29 0.28
N ASP A 123 -25.28 0.63 1.34
CA ASP A 123 -26.39 -0.19 1.87
C ASP A 123 -26.00 -1.66 2.09
N GLY A 124 -24.75 -1.86 2.52
CA GLY A 124 -24.14 -3.17 2.72
C GLY A 124 -23.65 -3.89 1.48
N GLU A 125 -23.96 -3.43 0.27
CA GLU A 125 -23.50 -4.05 -0.98
C GLU A 125 -22.10 -3.55 -1.38
N PHE A 126 -21.17 -4.45 -1.73
CA PHE A 126 -19.85 -4.10 -2.25
C PHE A 126 -19.97 -3.50 -3.65
N VAL A 127 -19.86 -2.18 -3.75
CA VAL A 127 -20.06 -1.44 -5.00
C VAL A 127 -18.79 -1.18 -5.76
N ARG A 128 -17.68 -0.82 -5.06
CA ARG A 128 -16.43 -0.43 -5.70
C ARG A 128 -15.22 -0.81 -4.87
N GLY A 129 -14.13 -1.15 -5.56
CA GLY A 129 -12.83 -1.33 -4.92
C GLY A 129 -11.72 -0.76 -5.79
N ALA A 130 -10.82 0.01 -5.18
CA ALA A 130 -9.74 0.68 -5.87
C ALA A 130 -8.39 0.48 -5.16
N THR A 131 -7.30 0.41 -5.93
CA THR A 131 -5.94 0.41 -5.37
C THR A 131 -5.63 1.77 -4.75
N ARG A 132 -4.64 1.83 -3.86
CA ARG A 132 -4.21 3.09 -3.26
C ARG A 132 -3.75 4.11 -4.31
N GLY A 133 -2.99 3.66 -5.34
CA GLY A 133 -2.33 4.55 -6.27
C GLY A 133 -1.35 5.49 -5.57
N ASP A 134 -1.44 6.78 -5.86
CA ASP A 134 -0.65 7.84 -5.22
C ASP A 134 -1.28 8.33 -3.87
N GLY A 135 -2.32 7.67 -3.42
CA GLY A 135 -3.08 8.03 -2.22
C GLY A 135 -4.30 8.93 -2.50
N GLN A 136 -4.34 9.63 -3.62
CA GLN A 136 -5.46 10.46 -4.07
C GLN A 136 -6.24 9.78 -5.20
N VAL A 137 -5.53 9.16 -6.13
CA VAL A 137 -6.09 8.51 -7.31
C VAL A 137 -5.54 7.09 -7.43
N GLY A 138 -6.44 6.11 -7.43
CA GLY A 138 -6.13 4.70 -7.64
C GLY A 138 -6.73 4.15 -8.92
N GLU A 139 -6.69 2.83 -9.05
CA GLU A 139 -7.25 2.07 -10.19
C GLU A 139 -8.47 1.27 -9.73
N ASP A 140 -9.53 1.28 -10.54
CA ASP A 140 -10.72 0.44 -10.31
C ASP A 140 -10.40 -1.04 -10.55
N VAL A 141 -10.28 -1.79 -9.47
CA VAL A 141 -10.05 -3.23 -9.47
C VAL A 141 -11.25 -4.02 -8.90
N THR A 142 -12.44 -3.42 -8.92
CA THR A 142 -13.67 -3.97 -8.34
C THR A 142 -13.95 -5.40 -8.81
N LYS A 143 -13.81 -5.66 -10.12
CA LYS A 143 -14.07 -6.99 -10.70
C LYS A 143 -13.10 -8.05 -10.15
N ASN A 144 -11.84 -7.66 -9.93
CA ASN A 144 -10.80 -8.53 -9.41
C ASN A 144 -11.02 -8.78 -7.91
N LEU A 145 -11.27 -7.74 -7.14
CA LEU A 145 -11.58 -7.83 -5.71
C LEU A 145 -12.81 -8.71 -5.44
N LYS A 146 -13.82 -8.66 -6.29
CA LYS A 146 -15.02 -9.55 -6.19
C LYS A 146 -14.67 -11.05 -6.32
N THR A 147 -13.47 -11.40 -6.79
CA THR A 147 -13.03 -12.80 -6.86
C THR A 147 -12.36 -13.29 -5.58
N ILE A 148 -11.95 -12.39 -4.70
CA ILE A 148 -11.33 -12.73 -3.41
C ILE A 148 -12.44 -13.19 -2.46
N LYS A 149 -12.28 -14.41 -1.92
CA LYS A 149 -13.31 -15.04 -1.09
C LYS A 149 -13.52 -14.35 0.26
N ASP A 150 -12.44 -13.77 0.80
CA ASP A 150 -12.43 -13.10 2.09
C ASP A 150 -13.13 -11.72 2.05
N ILE A 151 -13.48 -11.22 0.85
CA ILE A 151 -14.23 -9.96 0.69
C ILE A 151 -15.72 -10.29 0.59
N PRO A 152 -16.53 -9.95 1.62
CA PRO A 152 -17.97 -10.08 1.57
C PRO A 152 -18.54 -9.23 0.44
N LYS A 153 -19.45 -9.80 -0.36
CA LYS A 153 -20.16 -9.02 -1.39
C LYS A 153 -21.34 -8.25 -0.80
N LYS A 154 -21.78 -8.69 0.37
CA LYS A 154 -22.84 -8.07 1.16
C LYS A 154 -22.52 -8.17 2.63
N LEU A 155 -22.68 -7.06 3.34
CA LEU A 155 -22.57 -6.96 4.79
C LEU A 155 -23.98 -6.87 5.40
N GLU A 156 -24.20 -7.57 6.49
CA GLU A 156 -25.42 -7.44 7.29
C GLU A 156 -25.27 -6.30 8.30
N ASN A 157 -26.34 -5.54 8.52
CA ASN A 157 -26.36 -4.42 9.46
C ASN A 157 -25.26 -3.35 9.22
N ALA A 158 -24.85 -3.19 7.97
CA ALA A 158 -23.85 -2.18 7.61
C ALA A 158 -24.46 -0.77 7.65
N PRO A 159 -23.64 0.25 7.91
CA PRO A 159 -24.06 1.64 7.72
C PRO A 159 -24.41 1.90 6.24
N PRO A 160 -25.19 2.97 5.95
CA PRO A 160 -25.56 3.30 4.58
C PRO A 160 -24.36 3.46 3.63
N HIS A 161 -23.26 3.99 4.13
CA HIS A 161 -22.01 4.14 3.40
C HIS A 161 -20.84 3.71 4.29
N LEU A 162 -19.97 2.84 3.77
CA LEU A 162 -18.80 2.34 4.48
C LEU A 162 -17.63 2.22 3.50
N ILE A 163 -16.49 2.81 3.87
CA ILE A 163 -15.23 2.69 3.14
C ILE A 163 -14.21 2.01 4.04
N VAL A 164 -13.80 0.80 3.68
CA VAL A 164 -12.83 0.00 4.43
C VAL A 164 -11.51 -0.03 3.68
N ARG A 165 -10.43 0.23 4.39
CA ARG A 165 -9.07 0.04 3.89
C ARG A 165 -8.55 -1.32 4.28
N GLY A 166 -7.91 -2.01 3.34
CA GLY A 166 -7.29 -3.30 3.57
C GLY A 166 -6.04 -3.49 2.73
N GLU A 167 -5.30 -4.53 3.06
CA GLU A 167 -4.13 -4.98 2.32
C GLU A 167 -4.44 -6.32 1.66
N VAL A 168 -4.43 -6.34 0.32
CA VAL A 168 -4.55 -7.58 -0.46
C VAL A 168 -3.19 -8.23 -0.52
N TYR A 169 -3.10 -9.49 -0.11
CA TYR A 169 -1.84 -10.22 -0.02
C TYR A 169 -1.95 -11.64 -0.54
N MET A 170 -0.81 -12.25 -0.80
CA MET A 170 -0.70 -13.67 -1.16
C MET A 170 -0.12 -14.45 0.02
N LYS A 171 -0.82 -15.47 0.47
CA LYS A 171 -0.30 -16.37 1.52
C LYS A 171 0.95 -17.06 1.03
N LYS A 172 1.97 -17.21 1.89
CA LYS A 172 3.23 -17.86 1.54
C LYS A 172 3.02 -19.25 0.92
N SER A 173 2.11 -20.06 1.48
CA SER A 173 1.79 -21.38 0.93
C SER A 173 1.22 -21.35 -0.49
N VAL A 174 0.48 -20.28 -0.85
CA VAL A 174 -0.03 -20.08 -2.21
C VAL A 174 1.10 -19.67 -3.14
N PHE A 175 1.96 -18.75 -2.69
CA PHE A 175 3.14 -18.29 -3.42
C PHE A 175 4.09 -19.44 -3.74
N ASP A 176 4.42 -20.26 -2.74
CA ASP A 176 5.32 -21.42 -2.91
C ASP A 176 4.73 -22.44 -3.90
N ALA A 177 3.42 -22.72 -3.81
CA ALA A 177 2.74 -23.62 -4.72
C ALA A 177 2.71 -23.09 -6.17
N LEU A 178 2.49 -21.78 -6.37
CA LEU A 178 2.51 -21.16 -7.69
C LEU A 178 3.92 -21.19 -8.30
N ASN A 179 4.96 -20.93 -7.51
CA ASN A 179 6.33 -20.98 -8.00
C ASN A 179 6.74 -22.41 -8.37
N ALA A 180 6.34 -23.41 -7.59
CA ALA A 180 6.57 -24.82 -7.95
C ALA A 180 5.88 -25.20 -9.28
N GLU A 181 4.67 -24.69 -9.54
CA GLU A 181 3.98 -24.90 -10.82
C GLU A 181 4.68 -24.17 -11.98
N LEU A 182 5.13 -22.92 -11.76
CA LEU A 182 5.87 -22.17 -12.76
C LEU A 182 7.19 -22.83 -13.12
N GLU A 183 7.93 -23.32 -12.12
CA GLU A 183 9.19 -24.05 -12.30
C GLU A 183 8.99 -25.33 -13.12
N LEU A 184 7.94 -26.11 -12.81
CA LEU A 184 7.58 -27.32 -13.58
C LEU A 184 7.31 -27.02 -15.05
N HIS A 185 6.84 -25.83 -15.37
CA HIS A 185 6.55 -25.38 -16.73
C HIS A 185 7.65 -24.52 -17.36
N GLU A 186 8.83 -24.45 -16.75
CA GLU A 186 9.98 -23.65 -17.20
C GLU A 186 9.62 -22.16 -17.43
N LYS A 187 8.70 -21.62 -16.59
CA LYS A 187 8.27 -20.23 -16.62
C LYS A 187 9.03 -19.38 -15.60
N PRO A 188 9.16 -18.05 -15.82
CA PRO A 188 9.74 -17.15 -14.84
C PRO A 188 9.01 -17.23 -13.49
N LEU A 189 9.78 -17.32 -12.41
CA LEU A 189 9.24 -17.37 -11.06
C LEU A 189 8.76 -15.99 -10.60
N LEU A 190 7.81 -15.99 -9.68
CA LEU A 190 7.37 -14.79 -8.99
C LEU A 190 8.45 -14.34 -7.99
N ALA A 191 8.76 -13.06 -7.92
CA ALA A 191 9.87 -12.54 -7.14
C ALA A 191 9.63 -12.60 -5.62
N ASN A 192 8.46 -12.14 -5.17
CA ASN A 192 8.04 -12.16 -3.77
C ASN A 192 6.51 -12.18 -3.67
N PRO A 193 5.94 -12.55 -2.49
CA PRO A 193 4.49 -12.63 -2.29
C PRO A 193 3.75 -11.31 -2.53
N ARG A 194 4.36 -10.16 -2.16
CA ARG A 194 3.76 -8.83 -2.33
C ARG A 194 3.57 -8.48 -3.80
N ASN A 195 4.63 -8.57 -4.60
CA ASN A 195 4.55 -8.27 -6.03
C ASN A 195 3.69 -9.30 -6.79
N ALA A 196 3.73 -10.56 -6.36
CA ALA A 196 2.83 -11.59 -6.86
C ALA A 196 1.35 -11.23 -6.58
N ALA A 197 1.04 -10.68 -5.41
CA ALA A 197 -0.30 -10.19 -5.08
C ALA A 197 -0.68 -8.98 -5.94
N ALA A 198 0.20 -7.98 -6.05
CA ALA A 198 -0.02 -6.75 -6.82
C ALA A 198 -0.27 -7.06 -8.31
N GLY A 199 0.62 -7.83 -8.94
CA GLY A 199 0.48 -8.25 -10.33
C GLY A 199 -0.75 -9.13 -10.57
N SER A 200 -1.12 -9.97 -9.59
CA SER A 200 -2.32 -10.82 -9.68
C SER A 200 -3.62 -10.02 -9.52
N LEU A 201 -3.64 -8.99 -8.68
CA LEU A 201 -4.81 -8.13 -8.52
C LEU A 201 -5.02 -7.21 -9.74
N ARG A 202 -3.95 -6.82 -10.44
CA ARG A 202 -3.99 -5.93 -11.61
C ARG A 202 -4.11 -6.69 -12.95
N GLN A 203 -4.67 -7.90 -12.96
CA GLN A 203 -4.97 -8.65 -14.18
C GLN A 203 -6.23 -8.10 -14.89
N LYS A 204 -6.19 -7.97 -16.21
CA LYS A 204 -7.35 -7.58 -17.02
C LYS A 204 -8.48 -8.61 -16.97
N ASP A 205 -8.11 -9.88 -16.88
CA ASP A 205 -9.05 -11.01 -16.73
C ASP A 205 -9.13 -11.41 -15.25
N SER A 206 -10.25 -11.13 -14.61
CA SER A 206 -10.48 -11.46 -13.21
C SER A 206 -10.50 -12.97 -12.91
N ARG A 207 -10.57 -13.83 -13.93
CA ARG A 207 -10.44 -15.29 -13.75
C ARG A 207 -9.02 -15.65 -13.31
N ILE A 208 -8.02 -14.98 -13.85
CA ILE A 208 -6.61 -15.14 -13.43
C ILE A 208 -6.46 -14.71 -11.96
N THR A 209 -7.02 -13.58 -11.56
CA THR A 209 -7.01 -13.14 -10.15
C THR A 209 -7.63 -14.18 -9.22
N ARG A 210 -8.75 -14.80 -9.63
CA ARG A 210 -9.41 -15.87 -8.87
C ARG A 210 -8.49 -17.08 -8.64
N GLU A 211 -7.76 -17.50 -9.67
CA GLU A 211 -6.84 -18.64 -9.61
C GLU A 211 -5.65 -18.37 -8.67
N ARG A 212 -5.27 -17.10 -8.48
CA ARG A 212 -4.18 -16.68 -7.60
C ARG A 212 -4.52 -16.76 -6.11
N LYS A 213 -5.78 -17.02 -5.73
CA LYS A 213 -6.23 -17.26 -4.35
C LYS A 213 -5.74 -16.21 -3.36
N LEU A 214 -5.87 -14.93 -3.75
CA LEU A 214 -5.51 -13.81 -2.89
C LEU A 214 -6.39 -13.76 -1.64
N SER A 215 -5.86 -13.15 -0.58
CA SER A 215 -6.55 -12.86 0.67
C SER A 215 -6.50 -11.35 0.95
N ILE A 216 -7.28 -10.87 1.91
CA ILE A 216 -7.26 -9.49 2.36
C ILE A 216 -7.20 -9.43 3.88
N PHE A 217 -6.50 -8.44 4.40
CA PHE A 217 -6.53 -8.03 5.80
C PHE A 217 -7.02 -6.59 5.86
N CYS A 218 -8.20 -6.38 6.47
CA CYS A 218 -8.78 -5.04 6.66
C CYS A 218 -8.29 -4.48 7.99
N PHE A 219 -7.87 -3.20 7.99
CA PHE A 219 -7.23 -2.60 9.16
C PHE A 219 -7.73 -1.18 9.48
N ASN A 220 -8.51 -0.55 8.59
CA ASN A 220 -9.02 0.79 8.87
C ASN A 220 -10.36 1.06 8.18
N ILE A 221 -11.19 1.90 8.80
CA ILE A 221 -12.39 2.48 8.21
C ILE A 221 -12.06 3.93 7.87
N GLN A 222 -12.19 4.29 6.59
CA GLN A 222 -11.76 5.60 6.10
C GLN A 222 -12.74 6.72 6.42
N ASN A 223 -14.03 6.40 6.51
CA ASN A 223 -15.10 7.35 6.86
C ASN A 223 -15.60 7.13 8.30
N SER A 224 -14.71 6.87 9.23
CA SER A 224 -15.05 6.61 10.64
C SER A 224 -15.70 7.81 11.34
N ASP A 225 -15.42 9.03 10.87
CA ASP A 225 -16.03 10.29 11.34
C ASP A 225 -17.52 10.39 10.98
N GLU A 226 -17.99 9.65 9.98
CA GLU A 226 -19.40 9.56 9.60
C GLU A 226 -20.14 8.46 10.40
N LEU A 227 -19.46 7.68 11.21
CA LEU A 227 -19.99 6.51 11.88
C LEU A 227 -20.01 6.70 13.41
N PRO A 228 -20.96 6.09 14.13
CA PRO A 228 -21.04 6.17 15.60
C PRO A 228 -19.98 5.25 16.24
N MET A 229 -18.69 5.48 15.94
CA MET A 229 -17.57 4.73 16.48
C MET A 229 -16.80 5.57 17.50
N GLU A 230 -16.51 4.98 18.67
CA GLU A 230 -15.76 5.64 19.74
C GLU A 230 -14.32 5.12 19.85
N SER A 231 -14.02 3.97 19.25
CA SER A 231 -12.73 3.30 19.35
C SER A 231 -12.42 2.47 18.11
N HIS A 232 -11.13 2.36 17.77
CA HIS A 232 -10.63 1.52 16.68
C HIS A 232 -10.91 0.01 16.90
N VAL A 233 -11.13 -0.43 18.15
CA VAL A 233 -11.39 -1.85 18.50
C VAL A 233 -12.87 -2.19 18.58
N GLN A 234 -13.77 -1.26 18.25
CA GLN A 234 -15.20 -1.54 18.10
C GLN A 234 -15.49 -2.16 16.73
#